data_983a0bd035f784572195e7d1dec786c2
#
_entry.id   983a0bd035f784572195e7d1dec786c2
#
_cell.length_a   1.000
_cell.length_b   1.000
_cell.length_c   1.000
_cell.angle_alpha   90.00
_cell.angle_beta   90.00
_cell.angle_gamma   90.00
#
_symmetry.space_group_name_H-M   'P 1'
#
loop_
_entity.id
_entity.type
_entity.pdbx_description
1 polymer ?
#
loop_
_entity_poly.entity_id
_entity_poly.type
_entity_poly.pdbx_seq_one_letter_code
_entity_poly.pdbx_strand_id
1 'polypeptide(L)' 'MDVKFRQQHAISNYIVDFCAVKEKLVIELDGSQHLHLSEYDEKRTAYLKTQGYSVIRFWNNQVMNDISGCVLAIENALVE' A
#
# COMPACT_ATOMS: atom_id res chain seq x y z
N MET A 1 -13.83 -10.68 -4.59
CA MET A 1 -12.46 -10.41 -5.07
C MET A 1 -11.56 -11.55 -4.61
N ASP A 2 -10.98 -12.27 -5.55
CA ASP A 2 -10.15 -13.45 -5.25
C ASP A 2 -8.69 -13.10 -5.17
N VAL A 3 -8.37 -12.10 -4.40
CA VAL A 3 -7.00 -11.62 -4.26
C VAL A 3 -6.52 -11.93 -2.86
N LYS A 4 -5.35 -12.51 -2.75
CA LYS A 4 -4.77 -12.84 -1.46
C LYS A 4 -3.79 -11.74 -1.05
N PHE A 5 -4.05 -11.15 0.11
CA PHE A 5 -3.15 -10.16 0.68
C PHE A 5 -2.35 -10.78 1.81
N ARG A 6 -1.07 -10.47 1.85
CA ARG A 6 -0.19 -10.85 2.95
C ARG A 6 0.06 -9.64 3.81
N GLN A 7 -0.05 -9.83 5.13
CA GLN A 7 0.25 -8.77 6.08
C GLN A 7 1.75 -8.77 6.37
N GLN A 8 2.29 -7.58 6.59
CA GLN A 8 3.70 -7.42 6.98
C GLN A 8 4.64 -8.21 6.06
N HIS A 9 4.45 -8.02 4.77
CA HIS A 9 5.19 -8.75 3.76
C HIS A 9 6.53 -8.08 3.47
N ALA A 10 7.59 -8.87 3.42
CA ALA A 10 8.93 -8.35 3.13
C ALA A 10 9.18 -8.33 1.63
N ILE A 11 9.62 -7.19 1.13
CA ILE A 11 10.08 -7.04 -0.25
C ILE A 11 11.49 -6.48 -0.15
N SER A 12 12.48 -7.33 -0.43
CA SER A 12 13.89 -6.99 -0.21
C SER A 12 14.09 -6.59 1.25
N ASN A 13 14.62 -5.41 1.53
CA ASN A 13 14.86 -4.94 2.88
C ASN A 13 13.69 -4.18 3.49
N TYR A 14 12.59 -4.10 2.76
CA TYR A 14 11.45 -3.30 3.20
C TYR A 14 10.31 -4.20 3.62
N ILE A 15 9.58 -3.78 4.64
CA ILE A 15 8.38 -4.48 5.07
C ILE A 15 7.19 -3.58 4.78
N VAL A 16 6.23 -4.11 4.04
CA VAL A 16 5.02 -3.37 3.68
C VAL A 16 3.85 -3.89 4.49
N ASP A 17 2.86 -3.05 4.71
CA ASP A 17 1.72 -3.43 5.55
C ASP A 17 0.90 -4.54 4.93
N PHE A 18 0.55 -4.41 3.67
CA PHE A 18 -0.19 -5.43 2.94
C PHE A 18 0.34 -5.54 1.53
N CYS A 19 0.37 -6.74 1.01
CA CYS A 19 0.83 -6.97 -0.35
C CYS A 19 0.04 -8.08 -1.02
N ALA A 20 -0.53 -7.77 -2.17
CA ALA A 20 -1.07 -8.77 -3.08
C ALA A 20 0.06 -9.13 -4.04
N VAL A 21 0.75 -10.22 -3.74
CA VAL A 21 2.01 -10.56 -4.41
C VAL A 21 1.81 -10.82 -5.90
N LYS A 22 0.79 -11.58 -6.24
CA LYS A 22 0.52 -11.92 -7.62
C LYS A 22 0.19 -10.70 -8.46
N GLU A 23 -0.59 -9.81 -7.88
CA GLU A 23 -1.06 -8.60 -8.57
C GLU A 23 -0.07 -7.46 -8.46
N LYS A 24 0.96 -7.63 -7.64
CA LYS A 24 1.98 -6.62 -7.41
C LYS A 24 1.40 -5.31 -6.89
N LEU A 25 0.52 -5.44 -5.92
CA LEU A 25 -0.13 -4.28 -5.28
C LEU A 25 0.26 -4.22 -3.82
N VAL A 26 0.78 -3.07 -3.40
CA VAL A 26 1.17 -2.80 -2.02
C VAL A 26 0.22 -1.78 -1.43
N ILE A 27 -0.22 -2.01 -0.21
CA ILE A 27 -1.07 -1.07 0.52
C ILE A 27 -0.37 -0.68 1.80
N GLU A 28 -0.25 0.62 2.02
CA GLU A 28 0.39 1.19 3.19
C GLU A 28 -0.60 2.00 3.99
N LEU A 29 -0.57 1.86 5.31
CA LEU A 29 -1.42 2.63 6.21
C LEU A 29 -0.56 3.60 6.99
N ASP A 30 -0.88 4.88 6.92
CA ASP A 30 -0.09 5.91 7.57
C ASP A 30 -0.84 6.53 8.73
N GLY A 31 -0.11 6.79 9.81
CA GLY A 31 -0.66 7.49 10.95
C GLY A 31 -0.82 8.97 10.66
N SER A 32 -1.80 9.59 11.30
CA SER A 32 -2.14 10.97 11.02
C SER A 32 -1.09 11.98 11.47
N GLN A 33 -0.21 11.60 12.39
CA GLN A 33 0.82 12.51 12.86
C GLN A 33 1.98 12.68 11.90
N HIS A 34 2.11 11.80 10.97
CA HIS A 34 3.24 11.81 10.04
C HIS A 34 2.82 12.47 8.75
N LEU A 35 2.91 13.78 8.75
CA LEU A 35 2.39 14.57 7.65
C LEU A 35 3.36 14.73 6.51
N HIS A 36 4.56 14.21 6.67
CA HIS A 36 5.58 14.35 5.63
C HIS A 36 6.21 13.01 5.38
N LEU A 37 6.61 12.80 4.16
CA LEU A 37 7.35 11.61 3.80
C LEU A 37 8.83 11.88 4.03
N SER A 38 9.48 10.97 4.72
CA SER A 38 10.91 11.07 4.88
C SER A 38 11.59 10.67 3.58
N GLU A 39 12.86 11.03 3.46
CA GLU A 39 13.65 10.60 2.33
C GLU A 39 13.68 9.07 2.23
N TYR A 40 13.69 8.40 3.37
CA TYR A 40 13.65 6.95 3.41
C TYR A 40 12.36 6.42 2.77
N ASP A 41 11.22 7.02 3.11
CA ASP A 41 9.93 6.59 2.56
C ASP A 41 9.87 6.79 1.06
N GLU A 42 10.42 7.90 0.58
CA GLU A 42 10.45 8.18 -0.85
C GLU A 42 11.29 7.15 -1.59
N LYS A 43 12.46 6.81 -1.04
CA LYS A 43 13.32 5.81 -1.64
C LYS A 43 12.68 4.44 -1.64
N ARG A 44 11.99 4.09 -0.56
CA ARG A 44 11.29 2.82 -0.48
C ARG A 44 10.21 2.73 -1.55
N THR A 45 9.39 3.76 -1.68
CA THR A 45 8.33 3.78 -2.67
C THR A 45 8.90 3.69 -4.09
N ALA A 46 9.96 4.45 -4.36
CA ALA A 46 10.60 4.42 -5.67
C ALA A 46 11.13 3.03 -5.98
N TYR A 47 11.76 2.39 -5.00
CA TYR A 47 12.28 1.03 -5.19
C TYR A 47 11.15 0.06 -5.52
N LEU A 48 10.05 0.11 -4.77
CA LEU A 48 8.94 -0.79 -5.01
C LEU A 48 8.38 -0.62 -6.42
N LYS A 49 8.31 0.62 -6.89
CA LYS A 49 7.84 0.87 -8.25
C LYS A 49 8.79 0.30 -9.29
N THR A 50 10.10 0.37 -9.05
CA THR A 50 11.05 -0.22 -10.00
C THR A 50 10.92 -1.73 -10.06
N GLN A 51 10.40 -2.36 -9.01
CA GLN A 51 10.18 -3.79 -8.97
C GLN A 51 8.81 -4.18 -9.52
N GLY A 52 8.07 -3.22 -10.07
CA GLY A 52 6.81 -3.50 -10.71
C GLY A 52 5.60 -3.40 -9.80
N TYR A 53 5.78 -2.92 -8.57
CA TYR A 53 4.65 -2.80 -7.64
C TYR A 53 3.95 -1.46 -7.79
N SER A 54 2.62 -1.51 -7.67
CA SER A 54 1.83 -0.31 -7.46
C SER A 54 1.64 -0.12 -5.97
N VAL A 55 1.71 1.11 -5.50
CA VAL A 55 1.62 1.41 -4.07
C VAL A 55 0.45 2.35 -3.83
N ILE A 56 -0.44 1.96 -2.93
CA ILE A 56 -1.56 2.79 -2.51
C ILE A 56 -1.37 3.09 -1.03
N ARG A 57 -1.50 4.35 -0.66
CA ARG A 57 -1.38 4.77 0.73
C ARG A 57 -2.71 5.32 1.22
N PHE A 58 -3.10 4.90 2.41
CA PHE A 58 -4.30 5.42 3.07
C PHE A 58 -3.90 5.97 4.43
N TRP A 59 -4.55 7.04 4.84
CA TRP A 59 -4.43 7.51 6.21
C TRP A 59 -5.29 6.64 7.11
N ASN A 60 -4.86 6.41 8.35
CA ASN A 60 -5.63 5.60 9.29
C ASN A 60 -7.04 6.13 9.48
N ASN A 61 -7.19 7.45 9.65
CA ASN A 61 -8.53 7.99 9.82
C ASN A 61 -9.38 7.88 8.56
N GLN A 62 -8.75 7.87 7.39
CA GLN A 62 -9.46 7.63 6.14
C GLN A 62 -10.05 6.21 6.12
N VAL A 63 -9.28 5.24 6.57
CA VAL A 63 -9.74 3.86 6.64
C VAL A 63 -10.88 3.74 7.64
N MET A 64 -10.77 4.39 8.79
CA MET A 64 -11.77 4.31 9.84
C MET A 64 -13.07 4.99 9.44
N ASN A 65 -13.01 6.06 8.67
CA ASN A 65 -14.19 6.86 8.33
C ASN A 65 -14.79 6.53 6.97
N ASP A 66 -14.03 5.87 6.09
CA ASP A 66 -14.51 5.59 4.74
C ASP A 66 -13.88 4.30 4.22
N ILE A 67 -14.16 3.23 4.91
CA ILE A 67 -13.61 1.93 4.51
C ILE A 67 -14.11 1.52 3.12
N SER A 68 -15.36 1.85 2.80
CA SER A 68 -15.91 1.50 1.50
C SER A 68 -15.17 2.19 0.36
N GLY A 69 -14.81 3.45 0.54
CA GLY A 69 -14.04 4.17 -0.46
C GLY A 69 -12.65 3.61 -0.62
N CYS A 70 -12.04 3.18 0.48
CA CYS A 70 -10.71 2.55 0.42
C CYS A 70 -10.78 1.22 -0.32
N VAL A 71 -11.78 0.40 -0.03
CA VAL A 71 -11.95 -0.88 -0.71
C VAL A 71 -12.18 -0.67 -2.21
N LEU A 72 -12.98 0.33 -2.55
CA LEU A 72 -13.24 0.65 -3.95
C LEU A 72 -11.95 1.06 -4.68
N ALA A 73 -11.11 1.84 -4.02
CA ALA A 73 -9.83 2.25 -4.61
C ALA A 73 -8.93 1.03 -4.86
N ILE A 74 -8.94 0.08 -3.94
CA ILE A 74 -8.17 -1.16 -4.09
C ILE A 74 -8.72 -1.97 -5.26
N GLU A 75 -10.04 -2.12 -5.34
CA GLU A 75 -10.66 -2.86 -6.42
C GLU A 75 -10.35 -2.24 -7.78
N ASN A 76 -10.40 -0.92 -7.85
CA ASN A 76 -10.09 -0.22 -9.10
C ASN A 76 -8.63 -0.46 -9.51
N ALA A 77 -7.73 -0.51 -8.56
CA ALA A 77 -6.33 -0.78 -8.86
C ALA A 77 -6.12 -2.20 -9.38
N LEU A 78 -6.97 -3.13 -8.93
CA LEU A 78 -6.81 -4.54 -9.30
C LEU A 78 -7.35 -4.88 -10.68
N VAL A 79 -8.21 -4.04 -11.25
CA VAL A 79 -8.76 -4.32 -12.58
C VAL A 79 -7.89 -3.77 -13.70
N GLU A 80 -6.83 -3.11 -13.37
CA GLU A 80 -5.90 -2.58 -14.36
C GLU A 80 -5.17 -3.71 -15.14
#